data_bbe88638b088c1ea50e8f3de26cba16b
#
_entry.id   bbe88638b088c1ea50e8f3de26cba16b
#
_cell.length_a   1.000
_cell.length_b   1.000
_cell.length_c   1.000
_cell.angle_alpha   90.00
_cell.angle_beta   90.00
_cell.angle_gamma   90.00
#
_symmetry.space_group_name_H-M   'P 1'
#
loop_
_entity.id
_entity.type
_entity.pdbx_description
1 polymer ?
#
loop_
_entity_poly.entity_id
_entity_poly.type
_entity_poly.pdbx_seq_one_letter_code
_entity_poly.pdbx_strand_id
1 'polypeptide(L)'
;MVAAVNRTSNMMTASPEPEAGEDESDISALIARLTAEVDQVACEKARSIQQITNQMKMLALNALIESSRAGALGAGFAVVAQEVRSVGQKVETISRELETQLTRRTANLMQSIEQMTERSRGERMVDLALNAIELIDRNLYERTCDVRWWATDSAAVDCAADPSAANVS
;
A
#
# COMPACT_ATOMS: atom_id res chain seq x y z
N MET A 1 53.16 36.54 20.30
CA MET A 1 52.40 36.51 19.02
C MET A 1 51.88 35.10 18.87
N VAL A 2 50.67 34.86 19.39
CA VAL A 2 50.09 33.53 19.56
C VAL A 2 48.96 33.41 18.55
N ALA A 3 49.07 32.46 17.63
CA ALA A 3 48.08 32.22 16.59
C ALA A 3 46.92 31.39 17.18
N ALA A 4 45.74 31.93 17.14
CA ALA A 4 44.50 31.28 17.52
C ALA A 4 44.13 30.24 16.46
N VAL A 5 44.06 28.96 16.86
CA VAL A 5 43.52 27.90 16.04
C VAL A 5 42.01 27.89 16.17
N ASN A 6 41.36 28.34 15.12
CA ASN A 6 39.90 28.36 14.98
C ASN A 6 39.45 26.92 14.61
N ARG A 7 38.92 26.17 15.59
CA ARG A 7 38.19 24.92 15.35
C ARG A 7 36.74 25.24 15.04
N THR A 8 36.44 25.48 13.78
CA THR A 8 35.04 25.46 13.30
C THR A 8 34.54 24.03 13.36
N SER A 9 33.67 23.80 14.33
CA SER A 9 32.87 22.59 14.46
C SER A 9 31.99 22.44 13.19
N ASN A 10 32.34 21.55 12.32
CA ASN A 10 31.54 21.18 11.17
C ASN A 10 30.36 20.35 11.69
N MET A 11 29.29 21.02 12.05
CA MET A 11 28.02 20.44 12.41
C MET A 11 27.38 20.00 11.11
N MET A 12 27.71 18.77 10.70
CA MET A 12 27.09 18.08 9.57
C MET A 12 25.61 17.90 9.91
N THR A 13 24.78 18.79 9.38
CA THR A 13 23.32 18.63 9.38
C THR A 13 23.03 17.40 8.51
N ALA A 14 22.86 16.26 9.14
CA ALA A 14 22.26 15.11 8.51
C ALA A 14 20.84 15.54 8.10
N SER A 15 20.62 15.66 6.81
CA SER A 15 19.26 15.75 6.27
C SER A 15 18.52 14.48 6.72
N PRO A 16 17.30 14.57 7.27
CA PRO A 16 16.55 13.39 7.60
C PRO A 16 16.33 12.60 6.30
N GLU A 17 16.87 11.41 6.23
CA GLU A 17 16.50 10.46 5.17
C GLU A 17 14.98 10.25 5.26
N PRO A 18 14.25 10.25 4.12
CA PRO A 18 12.82 10.00 4.13
C PRO A 18 12.60 8.63 4.77
N GLU A 19 11.83 8.62 5.86
CA GLU A 19 11.52 7.39 6.57
C GLU A 19 10.81 6.45 5.61
N ALA A 20 11.45 5.35 5.24
CA ALA A 20 10.95 4.33 4.30
C ALA A 20 9.55 3.76 4.68
N GLY A 21 9.02 4.16 5.83
CA GLY A 21 7.71 3.83 6.37
C GLY A 21 6.56 4.70 5.86
N GLU A 22 6.83 5.94 5.55
CA GLU A 22 5.84 6.86 5.01
C GLU A 22 5.54 6.51 3.54
N ASP A 23 6.59 6.20 2.77
CA ASP A 23 6.46 5.80 1.35
C ASP A 23 5.58 4.56 1.15
N GLU A 24 5.72 3.54 2.00
CA GLU A 24 4.97 2.29 1.86
C GLU A 24 3.50 2.43 2.30
N SER A 25 3.23 3.26 3.31
CA SER A 25 1.88 3.62 3.71
C SER A 25 1.18 4.41 2.62
N ASP A 26 1.89 5.32 1.96
CA ASP A 26 1.38 6.14 0.86
C ASP A 26 1.10 5.29 -0.39
N ILE A 27 1.96 4.33 -0.71
CA ILE A 27 1.75 3.39 -1.82
C ILE A 27 0.50 2.53 -1.57
N SER A 28 0.33 2.00 -0.37
CA SER A 28 -0.84 1.19 -0.01
C SER A 28 -2.14 2.00 -0.10
N ALA A 29 -2.13 3.24 0.38
CA ALA A 29 -3.26 4.16 0.29
C ALA A 29 -3.58 4.52 -1.17
N LEU A 30 -2.55 4.75 -2.00
CA LEU A 30 -2.71 5.01 -3.42
C LEU A 30 -3.34 3.83 -4.16
N ILE A 31 -2.86 2.60 -3.91
CA ILE A 31 -3.42 1.40 -4.54
C ILE A 31 -4.87 1.18 -4.09
N ALA A 32 -5.18 1.37 -2.81
CA ALA A 32 -6.54 1.28 -2.31
C ALA A 32 -7.48 2.27 -3.02
N ARG A 33 -7.04 3.51 -3.20
CA ARG A 33 -7.79 4.54 -3.91
C ARG A 33 -8.00 4.19 -5.38
N LEU A 34 -6.94 3.77 -6.08
CA LEU A 34 -7.04 3.37 -7.49
C LEU A 34 -7.96 2.15 -7.67
N THR A 35 -7.91 1.20 -6.74
CA THR A 35 -8.80 0.02 -6.75
C THR A 35 -10.26 0.42 -6.58
N ALA A 36 -10.56 1.34 -5.66
CA ALA A 36 -11.91 1.87 -5.47
C ALA A 36 -12.40 2.64 -6.70
N GLU A 37 -11.53 3.42 -7.36
CA GLU A 37 -11.84 4.14 -8.59
C GLU A 37 -12.17 3.18 -9.76
N VAL A 38 -11.39 2.11 -9.90
CA VAL A 38 -11.65 1.06 -10.90
C VAL A 38 -12.99 0.39 -10.66
N ASP A 39 -13.32 0.05 -9.41
CA ASP A 39 -14.60 -0.56 -9.04
C ASP A 39 -15.77 0.38 -9.34
N GLN A 40 -15.65 1.67 -9.00
CA GLN A 40 -16.65 2.68 -9.30
C GLN A 40 -16.89 2.80 -10.81
N VAL A 41 -15.81 2.95 -11.60
CA VAL A 41 -15.92 3.07 -13.07
C VAL A 41 -16.55 1.82 -13.68
N ALA A 42 -16.17 0.64 -13.19
CA ALA A 42 -16.73 -0.62 -13.65
C ALA A 42 -18.23 -0.72 -13.37
N CYS A 43 -18.66 -0.37 -12.17
CA CYS A 43 -20.09 -0.34 -11.80
C CYS A 43 -20.89 0.67 -12.65
N GLU A 44 -20.35 1.87 -12.90
CA GLU A 44 -20.99 2.85 -13.77
C GLU A 44 -21.15 2.34 -15.21
N LYS A 45 -20.12 1.70 -15.75
CA LYS A 45 -20.15 1.13 -17.11
C LYS A 45 -21.11 -0.06 -17.20
N ALA A 46 -21.12 -0.94 -16.20
CA ALA A 46 -22.07 -2.05 -16.13
C ALA A 46 -23.52 -1.56 -16.11
N ARG A 47 -23.83 -0.52 -15.33
CA ARG A 47 -25.17 0.13 -15.34
C ARG A 47 -25.52 0.72 -16.68
N SER A 48 -24.57 1.38 -17.35
CA SER A 48 -24.79 1.93 -18.71
C SER A 48 -25.08 0.82 -19.72
N ILE A 49 -24.35 -0.27 -19.69
CA ILE A 49 -24.58 -1.44 -20.53
C ILE A 49 -25.98 -2.03 -20.26
N GLN A 50 -26.36 -2.15 -19.00
CA GLN A 50 -27.69 -2.63 -18.63
C GLN A 50 -28.80 -1.75 -19.18
N GLN A 51 -28.63 -0.41 -19.13
CA GLN A 51 -29.58 0.56 -19.70
C GLN A 51 -29.74 0.39 -21.22
N ILE A 52 -28.61 0.32 -21.94
CA ILE A 52 -28.60 0.10 -23.39
C ILE A 52 -29.26 -1.25 -23.74
N THR A 53 -28.95 -2.30 -23.00
CA THR A 53 -29.50 -3.62 -23.21
C THR A 53 -31.02 -3.65 -23.01
N ASN A 54 -31.54 -2.94 -22.00
CA ASN A 54 -32.96 -2.80 -21.80
C ASN A 54 -33.65 -2.06 -22.96
N GLN A 55 -33.02 -0.99 -23.46
CA GLN A 55 -33.53 -0.27 -24.65
C GLN A 55 -33.56 -1.18 -25.89
N MET A 56 -32.48 -1.95 -26.10
CA MET A 56 -32.42 -2.93 -27.20
C MET A 56 -33.53 -3.99 -27.08
N LYS A 57 -33.80 -4.51 -25.89
CA LYS A 57 -34.90 -5.47 -25.66
C LYS A 57 -36.27 -4.87 -25.99
N MET A 58 -36.50 -3.60 -25.61
CA MET A 58 -37.73 -2.91 -25.93
C MET A 58 -37.88 -2.65 -27.43
N LEU A 59 -36.79 -2.25 -28.12
CA LEU A 59 -36.79 -2.08 -29.57
C LEU A 59 -37.08 -3.41 -30.29
N ALA A 60 -36.45 -4.50 -29.85
CA ALA A 60 -36.69 -5.84 -30.38
C ALA A 60 -38.14 -6.28 -30.17
N LEU A 61 -38.72 -5.99 -29.00
CA LEU A 61 -40.11 -6.31 -28.73
C LEU A 61 -41.06 -5.52 -29.67
N ASN A 62 -40.82 -4.23 -29.82
CA ASN A 62 -41.64 -3.38 -30.71
C ASN A 62 -41.53 -3.87 -32.17
N ALA A 63 -40.32 -4.25 -32.61
CA ALA A 63 -40.08 -4.82 -33.94
C ALA A 63 -40.84 -6.16 -34.15
N LEU A 64 -40.88 -7.00 -33.12
CA LEU A 64 -41.67 -8.26 -33.16
C LEU A 64 -43.17 -7.99 -33.27
N ILE A 65 -43.69 -6.99 -32.55
CA ILE A 65 -45.08 -6.61 -32.62
C ILE A 65 -45.44 -6.12 -34.03
N GLU A 66 -44.61 -5.25 -34.59
CA GLU A 66 -44.84 -4.70 -35.91
C GLU A 66 -44.67 -5.72 -37.02
N SER A 67 -43.71 -6.59 -36.88
CA SER A 67 -43.54 -7.75 -37.77
C SER A 67 -44.76 -8.67 -37.78
N SER A 68 -45.36 -8.91 -36.62
CA SER A 68 -46.60 -9.70 -36.49
C SER A 68 -47.80 -9.01 -37.21
N ARG A 69 -47.88 -7.69 -37.16
CA ARG A 69 -48.91 -6.92 -37.84
C ARG A 69 -48.77 -6.98 -39.37
N ALA A 70 -47.50 -7.04 -39.86
CA ALA A 70 -47.22 -7.12 -41.29
C ALA A 70 -47.48 -8.53 -41.87
N GLY A 71 -47.82 -9.52 -41.04
CA GLY A 71 -48.14 -10.87 -41.45
C GLY A 71 -46.98 -11.56 -42.20
N ALA A 72 -47.24 -12.21 -43.32
CA ALA A 72 -46.25 -12.93 -44.09
C ALA A 72 -45.07 -12.04 -44.56
N LEU A 73 -45.29 -10.78 -44.84
CA LEU A 73 -44.28 -9.83 -45.26
C LEU A 73 -43.32 -9.45 -44.10
N GLY A 74 -43.75 -9.59 -42.87
CA GLY A 74 -42.97 -9.30 -41.68
C GLY A 74 -42.08 -10.46 -41.20
N ALA A 75 -42.21 -11.65 -41.73
CA ALA A 75 -41.56 -12.86 -41.20
C ALA A 75 -40.00 -12.71 -41.10
N GLY A 76 -39.39 -12.09 -42.08
CA GLY A 76 -37.92 -11.82 -42.05
C GLY A 76 -37.50 -10.86 -40.94
N PHE A 77 -38.31 -9.84 -40.68
CA PHE A 77 -38.07 -8.88 -39.59
C PHE A 77 -38.25 -9.51 -38.21
N ALA A 78 -39.20 -10.48 -38.06
CA ALA A 78 -39.40 -11.19 -36.82
C ALA A 78 -38.14 -11.98 -36.41
N VAL A 79 -37.44 -12.62 -37.35
CA VAL A 79 -36.21 -13.35 -37.10
C VAL A 79 -35.11 -12.42 -36.61
N VAL A 80 -34.93 -11.27 -37.27
CA VAL A 80 -33.94 -10.29 -36.87
C VAL A 80 -34.23 -9.73 -35.48
N ALA A 81 -35.48 -9.37 -35.20
CA ALA A 81 -35.90 -8.87 -33.89
C ALA A 81 -35.68 -9.92 -32.78
N GLN A 82 -35.95 -11.20 -33.05
CA GLN A 82 -35.68 -12.30 -32.11
C GLN A 82 -34.17 -12.45 -31.85
N GLU A 83 -33.33 -12.30 -32.87
CA GLU A 83 -31.86 -12.36 -32.73
C GLU A 83 -31.35 -11.18 -31.90
N VAL A 84 -31.81 -9.94 -32.15
CA VAL A 84 -31.48 -8.75 -31.34
C VAL A 84 -31.84 -8.97 -29.87
N ARG A 85 -33.02 -9.55 -29.62
CA ARG A 85 -33.44 -9.89 -28.24
C ARG A 85 -32.51 -10.91 -27.60
N SER A 86 -32.09 -11.94 -28.33
CA SER A 86 -31.15 -12.97 -27.88
C SER A 86 -29.79 -12.36 -27.55
N VAL A 87 -29.26 -11.50 -28.43
CA VAL A 87 -28.02 -10.75 -28.19
C VAL A 87 -28.13 -9.88 -26.93
N GLY A 88 -29.25 -9.17 -26.73
CA GLY A 88 -29.49 -8.40 -25.54
C GLY A 88 -29.44 -9.24 -24.26
N GLN A 89 -29.98 -10.47 -24.28
CA GLN A 89 -29.89 -11.38 -23.12
C GLN A 89 -28.47 -11.82 -22.84
N LYS A 90 -27.69 -12.15 -23.88
CA LYS A 90 -26.27 -12.52 -23.73
C LYS A 90 -25.43 -11.37 -23.15
N VAL A 91 -25.64 -10.15 -23.65
CA VAL A 91 -24.94 -8.95 -23.15
C VAL A 91 -25.27 -8.71 -21.67
N GLU A 92 -26.52 -8.89 -21.26
CA GLU A 92 -26.91 -8.76 -19.85
C GLU A 92 -26.19 -9.79 -18.96
N THR A 93 -26.12 -11.04 -19.40
CA THR A 93 -25.41 -12.07 -18.66
C THR A 93 -23.94 -11.75 -18.52
N ILE A 94 -23.26 -11.39 -19.63
CA ILE A 94 -21.85 -11.01 -19.63
C ILE A 94 -21.59 -9.80 -18.72
N SER A 95 -22.47 -8.79 -18.75
CA SER A 95 -22.33 -7.59 -17.92
C SER A 95 -22.41 -7.93 -16.42
N ARG A 96 -23.32 -8.81 -16.01
CA ARG A 96 -23.45 -9.26 -14.62
C ARG A 96 -22.24 -10.10 -14.18
N GLU A 97 -21.77 -10.98 -15.06
CA GLU A 97 -20.57 -11.77 -14.78
C GLU A 97 -19.34 -10.87 -14.62
N LEU A 98 -19.18 -9.86 -15.47
CA LEU A 98 -18.10 -8.89 -15.41
C LEU A 98 -18.12 -8.13 -14.07
N GLU A 99 -19.29 -7.61 -13.67
CA GLU A 99 -19.48 -6.92 -12.39
C GLU A 99 -19.07 -7.81 -11.22
N THR A 100 -19.58 -9.04 -11.19
CA THR A 100 -19.28 -10.00 -10.13
C THR A 100 -17.79 -10.35 -10.08
N GLN A 101 -17.16 -10.56 -11.24
CA GLN A 101 -15.73 -10.89 -11.32
C GLN A 101 -14.85 -9.72 -10.91
N LEU A 102 -15.19 -8.49 -11.31
CA LEU A 102 -14.45 -7.30 -10.92
C LEU A 102 -14.52 -7.08 -9.41
N THR A 103 -15.71 -7.04 -8.83
CA THR A 103 -15.89 -6.88 -7.38
C THR A 103 -15.11 -7.93 -6.59
N ARG A 104 -15.14 -9.18 -7.04
CA ARG A 104 -14.36 -10.25 -6.39
C ARG A 104 -12.85 -10.02 -6.50
N ARG A 105 -12.36 -9.60 -7.68
CA ARG A 105 -10.92 -9.39 -7.91
C ARG A 105 -10.40 -8.17 -7.16
N THR A 106 -11.18 -7.09 -7.11
CA THR A 106 -10.82 -5.89 -6.33
C THR A 106 -10.80 -6.19 -4.83
N ALA A 107 -11.76 -6.95 -4.32
CA ALA A 107 -11.75 -7.40 -2.92
C ALA A 107 -10.52 -8.26 -2.59
N ASN A 108 -10.17 -9.21 -3.45
CA ASN A 108 -8.98 -10.05 -3.28
C ASN A 108 -7.68 -9.21 -3.33
N LEU A 109 -7.62 -8.21 -4.21
CA LEU A 109 -6.48 -7.29 -4.30
C LEU A 109 -6.32 -6.50 -3.01
N MET A 110 -7.40 -5.93 -2.49
CA MET A 110 -7.39 -5.20 -1.21
C MET A 110 -6.90 -6.07 -0.06
N GLN A 111 -7.40 -7.29 0.05
CA GLN A 111 -6.95 -8.24 1.07
C GLN A 111 -5.45 -8.57 0.93
N SER A 112 -4.95 -8.74 -0.30
CA SER A 112 -3.54 -9.02 -0.54
C SER A 112 -2.65 -7.84 -0.14
N ILE A 113 -3.10 -6.61 -0.40
CA ILE A 113 -2.38 -5.39 0.00
C ILE A 113 -2.32 -5.28 1.53
N GLU A 114 -3.43 -5.52 2.20
CA GLU A 114 -3.50 -5.49 3.67
C GLU A 114 -2.52 -6.49 4.30
N GLN A 115 -2.54 -7.74 3.80
CA GLN A 115 -1.59 -8.77 4.26
C GLN A 115 -0.13 -8.40 3.99
N MET A 116 0.16 -7.81 2.83
CA MET A 116 1.50 -7.39 2.46
C MET A 116 1.99 -6.26 3.36
N THR A 117 1.13 -5.29 3.66
CA THR A 117 1.42 -4.17 4.57
C THR A 117 1.66 -4.64 6.00
N GLU A 118 0.84 -5.56 6.51
CA GLU A 118 1.03 -6.14 7.85
C GLU A 118 2.35 -6.92 7.95
N ARG A 119 2.67 -7.70 6.92
CA ARG A 119 3.92 -8.45 6.87
C ARG A 119 5.15 -7.54 6.85
N SER A 120 5.13 -6.52 6.02
CA SER A 120 6.22 -5.55 5.93
C SER A 120 6.42 -4.78 7.24
N ARG A 121 5.33 -4.38 7.90
CA ARG A 121 5.40 -3.78 9.25
C ARG A 121 6.02 -4.72 10.26
N GLY A 122 5.66 -6.01 10.23
CA GLY A 122 6.21 -7.02 11.10
C GLY A 122 7.72 -7.21 10.89
N GLU A 123 8.16 -7.33 9.65
CA GLU A 123 9.58 -7.45 9.28
C GLU A 123 10.39 -6.24 9.76
N ARG A 124 9.88 -5.02 9.57
CA ARG A 124 10.51 -3.80 10.09
C ARG A 124 10.62 -3.75 11.61
N MET A 125 9.59 -4.18 12.32
CA MET A 125 9.65 -4.23 13.79
C MET A 125 10.74 -5.17 14.27
N VAL A 126 10.93 -6.30 13.58
CA VAL A 126 12.03 -7.25 13.87
C VAL A 126 13.39 -6.60 13.61
N ASP A 127 13.57 -5.92 12.49
CA ASP A 127 14.82 -5.23 12.14
C ASP A 127 15.14 -4.11 13.13
N LEU A 128 14.15 -3.30 13.52
CA LEU A 128 14.32 -2.26 14.54
C LEU A 128 14.71 -2.86 15.90
N ALA A 129 14.10 -3.98 16.29
CA ALA A 129 14.43 -4.67 17.53
C ALA A 129 15.86 -5.22 17.51
N LEU A 130 16.27 -5.82 16.39
CA LEU A 130 17.66 -6.31 16.23
C LEU A 130 18.67 -5.17 16.29
N ASN A 131 18.42 -4.07 15.58
CA ASN A 131 19.27 -2.88 15.63
C ASN A 131 19.36 -2.30 17.05
N ALA A 132 18.25 -2.26 17.78
CA ALA A 132 18.26 -1.81 19.17
C ALA A 132 19.08 -2.72 20.07
N ILE A 133 19.00 -4.05 19.89
CA ILE A 133 19.80 -5.02 20.64
C ILE A 133 21.30 -4.82 20.34
N GLU A 134 21.67 -4.67 19.07
CA GLU A 134 23.07 -4.41 18.69
C GLU A 134 23.61 -3.11 19.29
N LEU A 135 22.81 -2.04 19.31
CA LEU A 135 23.17 -0.79 19.95
C LEU A 135 23.39 -0.94 21.45
N ILE A 136 22.52 -1.67 22.14
CA ILE A 136 22.60 -1.94 23.57
C ILE A 136 23.85 -2.77 23.86
N ASP A 137 24.07 -3.85 23.11
CA ASP A 137 25.22 -4.76 23.31
C ASP A 137 26.54 -4.02 23.13
N ARG A 138 26.67 -3.22 22.06
CA ARG A 138 27.85 -2.38 21.82
C ARG A 138 28.07 -1.37 22.95
N ASN A 139 27.04 -0.68 23.41
CA ASN A 139 27.17 0.28 24.52
C ASN A 139 27.57 -0.39 25.82
N LEU A 140 27.02 -1.59 26.10
CA LEU A 140 27.40 -2.36 27.31
C LEU A 140 28.86 -2.83 27.21
N TYR A 141 29.29 -3.28 26.04
CA TYR A 141 30.65 -3.69 25.81
C TYR A 141 31.65 -2.51 26.02
N GLU A 142 31.38 -1.36 25.43
CA GLU A 142 32.20 -0.15 25.58
C GLU A 142 32.28 0.26 27.06
N ARG A 143 31.17 0.32 27.78
CA ARG A 143 31.16 0.65 29.21
C ARG A 143 31.87 -0.38 30.06
N THR A 144 31.84 -1.65 29.68
CA THR A 144 32.59 -2.71 30.38
C THR A 144 34.07 -2.50 30.16
N CYS A 145 34.52 -2.11 28.97
CA CYS A 145 35.90 -1.75 28.69
C CYS A 145 36.33 -0.53 29.49
N ASP A 146 35.52 0.51 29.58
CA ASP A 146 35.79 1.73 30.36
C ASP A 146 35.98 1.40 31.86
N VAL A 147 35.05 0.63 32.44
CA VAL A 147 35.14 0.23 33.86
C VAL A 147 36.39 -0.62 34.11
N ARG A 148 36.74 -1.52 33.21
CA ARG A 148 37.94 -2.34 33.29
C ARG A 148 39.19 -1.48 33.21
N TRP A 149 39.22 -0.50 32.32
CA TRP A 149 40.31 0.46 32.17
C TRP A 149 40.50 1.29 33.46
N TRP A 150 39.42 1.86 34.01
CA TRP A 150 39.48 2.61 35.26
C TRP A 150 39.94 1.76 36.45
N ALA A 151 39.48 0.51 36.50
CA ALA A 151 39.89 -0.39 37.57
C ALA A 151 41.37 -0.82 37.51
N THR A 152 42.03 -0.65 36.37
CA THR A 152 43.46 -0.98 36.14
C THR A 152 44.35 0.26 36.04
N ASP A 153 43.77 1.47 35.94
CA ASP A 153 44.49 2.72 35.93
C ASP A 153 45.02 3.02 37.33
N SER A 154 46.34 3.13 37.47
CA SER A 154 46.99 3.33 38.77
C SER A 154 46.53 4.66 39.42
N ALA A 155 46.34 5.71 38.62
CA ALA A 155 45.90 7.00 39.14
C ALA A 155 44.47 6.95 39.70
N ALA A 156 43.56 6.25 39.06
CA ALA A 156 42.20 6.03 39.51
C ALA A 156 42.14 5.15 40.77
N VAL A 157 42.93 4.12 40.81
CA VAL A 157 43.03 3.20 41.98
C VAL A 157 43.64 3.93 43.19
N ASP A 158 44.70 4.71 42.99
CA ASP A 158 45.38 5.47 44.04
C ASP A 158 44.47 6.57 44.59
N CYS A 159 43.72 7.28 43.72
CA CYS A 159 42.73 8.26 44.12
C CYS A 159 41.55 7.67 44.93
N ALA A 160 41.13 6.43 44.61
CA ALA A 160 40.09 5.73 45.35
C ALA A 160 40.60 5.19 46.70
N ALA A 161 41.88 4.84 46.81
CA ALA A 161 42.49 4.34 48.02
C ALA A 161 42.79 5.48 49.01
N ASP A 162 43.20 6.67 48.53
CA ASP A 162 43.47 7.82 49.35
C ASP A 162 42.92 9.12 48.68
N PRO A 163 41.68 9.54 48.98
CA PRO A 163 41.02 10.70 48.37
C PRO A 163 41.57 12.04 48.89
N SER A 164 42.83 12.12 49.34
CA SER A 164 43.44 13.37 49.75
C SER A 164 43.56 14.38 48.58
N ALA A 165 43.48 15.68 48.89
CA ALA A 165 43.49 16.76 47.89
C ALA A 165 44.68 16.81 46.93
N ALA A 166 45.75 16.06 47.23
CA ALA A 166 46.96 15.96 46.40
C ALA A 166 46.82 15.09 45.14
N ASN A 167 45.82 14.19 45.10
CA ASN A 167 45.60 13.29 44.00
C ASN A 167 44.48 13.77 43.02
N VAL A 168 43.92 14.94 43.21
CA VAL A 168 42.80 15.49 42.41
C VAL A 168 43.24 16.65 41.50
N SER A 169 44.53 16.86 41.28
CA SER A 169 45.06 17.95 40.43
C SER A 169 45.29 17.52 38.99
#